data_c669b25231c302eed29875e3e3b27bf8
#
_entry.id   c669b25231c302eed29875e3e3b27bf8
#
_cell.length_a   1.000
_cell.length_b   1.000
_cell.length_c   1.000
_cell.angle_alpha   90.00
_cell.angle_beta   90.00
_cell.angle_gamma   90.00
#
_symmetry.space_group_name_H-M   'P 1'
#
loop_
_entity.id
_entity.type
_entity.pdbx_description
1 polymer ?
#
loop_
_entity_poly.entity_id
_entity_poly.type
_entity_poly.pdbx_seq_one_letter_code
_entity_poly.pdbx_strand_id
1 'polypeptide(L)'
;MSEKIVVIGAGITGLFTTLYLSRNGYDVTLIDRGDISGGTSGKFHGMLHSGSRYSTNDRESAKDCIRENRKIYEMASDFIEDTGGHFIALNEDEERFGDRIIEGNRSCGIETSEIEPEKFLADVEPYINRDVRRVLKVPDKVIHSYEFSTAVAAESILSGARIYTYSDIKIKGDRSISISNGTDNVNMQYDTVINTAGPWAGAVSEMFGSHDLKIMPTLGYMAVYPTRMVNSVINRMRPPSDGDIFVPYGNSTILGTLAIVTDDPDNPEVEEEDINDMVEEGKLMIPGISSINYSRLYYSSRPLVEDSSGNARTSTRDFKIIQSSQNNDLISVAGGKFTTGRLIGEEVLKTVCSRNGESYDVPEIDLNTTYSRFIEKFGTGRYSSILRSIDGRKGTIDQEL
;
A
#
# COMPACT_ATOMS: atom_id res chain seq x y z
N MET A 1 -8.10 28.46 17.52
CA MET A 1 -6.81 27.96 16.92
C MET A 1 -7.12 26.61 16.33
N SER A 2 -6.60 26.30 15.17
CA SER A 2 -6.78 24.97 14.56
C SER A 2 -6.12 23.89 15.45
N GLU A 3 -6.74 22.73 15.59
CA GLU A 3 -6.17 21.58 16.30
C GLU A 3 -4.87 21.15 15.64
N LYS A 4 -3.84 20.92 16.45
CA LYS A 4 -2.49 20.48 15.97
C LYS A 4 -2.43 18.97 15.97
N ILE A 5 -2.32 18.38 14.78
CA ILE A 5 -2.31 16.94 14.59
C ILE A 5 -0.93 16.50 14.10
N VAL A 6 -0.34 15.54 14.81
CA VAL A 6 0.87 14.84 14.38
C VAL A 6 0.47 13.49 13.78
N VAL A 7 0.87 13.26 12.53
CA VAL A 7 0.72 11.96 11.86
C VAL A 7 2.09 11.29 11.81
N ILE A 8 2.18 10.03 12.26
CA ILE A 8 3.44 9.27 12.29
C ILE A 8 3.38 8.14 11.28
N GLY A 9 4.27 8.18 10.28
CA GLY A 9 4.35 7.24 9.19
C GLY A 9 3.89 7.82 7.86
N ALA A 10 4.82 8.06 6.92
CA ALA A 10 4.57 8.57 5.56
C ALA A 10 4.30 7.45 4.53
N GLY A 11 3.69 6.36 4.96
CA GLY A 11 3.06 5.39 4.08
C GLY A 11 1.77 5.93 3.47
N ILE A 12 1.16 5.21 2.54
CA ILE A 12 -0.03 5.68 1.82
C ILE A 12 -1.18 6.08 2.75
N THR A 13 -1.36 5.38 3.86
CA THR A 13 -2.38 5.69 4.88
C THR A 13 -2.10 7.04 5.54
N GLY A 14 -0.86 7.28 6.00
CA GLY A 14 -0.49 8.55 6.64
C GLY A 14 -0.56 9.73 5.68
N LEU A 15 -0.19 9.52 4.42
CA LEU A 15 -0.26 10.54 3.38
C LEU A 15 -1.71 10.99 3.13
N PHE A 16 -2.65 10.08 2.91
CA PHE A 16 -4.06 10.45 2.73
C PHE A 16 -4.69 11.00 4.01
N THR A 17 -4.32 10.48 5.19
CA THR A 17 -4.72 11.05 6.48
C THR A 17 -4.28 12.50 6.58
N THR A 18 -3.02 12.79 6.27
CA THR A 18 -2.46 14.15 6.29
C THR A 18 -3.18 15.05 5.30
N LEU A 19 -3.40 14.58 4.09
CA LEU A 19 -4.05 15.34 3.03
C LEU A 19 -5.49 15.73 3.43
N TYR A 20 -6.29 14.78 3.87
CA TYR A 20 -7.69 15.04 4.22
C TYR A 20 -7.85 15.92 5.45
N LEU A 21 -7.02 15.72 6.48
CA LEU A 21 -7.03 16.59 7.66
C LEU A 21 -6.61 18.02 7.30
N SER A 22 -5.55 18.20 6.51
CA SER A 22 -5.11 19.53 6.09
C SER A 22 -6.15 20.24 5.23
N ARG A 23 -6.85 19.53 4.35
CA ARG A 23 -7.96 20.06 3.55
C ARG A 23 -9.17 20.47 4.40
N ASN A 24 -9.34 19.87 5.57
CA ASN A 24 -10.38 20.22 6.52
C ASN A 24 -9.93 21.25 7.57
N GLY A 25 -8.77 21.90 7.37
CA GLY A 25 -8.33 23.06 8.15
C GLY A 25 -7.56 22.73 9.42
N TYR A 26 -7.16 21.48 9.66
CA TYR A 26 -6.28 21.10 10.77
C TYR A 26 -4.83 21.51 10.50
N ASP A 27 -4.08 21.82 11.57
CA ASP A 27 -2.64 22.09 11.52
C ASP A 27 -1.87 20.79 11.59
N VAL A 28 -1.55 20.19 10.43
CA VAL A 28 -1.02 18.83 10.33
C VAL A 28 0.48 18.80 10.10
N THR A 29 1.17 17.96 10.89
CA THR A 29 2.57 17.62 10.70
C THR A 29 2.73 16.11 10.55
N LEU A 30 3.22 15.68 9.38
CA LEU A 30 3.55 14.28 9.08
C LEU A 30 5.04 14.04 9.34
N ILE A 31 5.36 12.94 10.03
CA ILE A 31 6.74 12.58 10.39
C ILE A 31 7.00 11.13 9.99
N ASP A 32 8.13 10.86 9.36
CA ASP A 32 8.61 9.50 9.08
C ASP A 32 10.11 9.38 9.37
N ARG A 33 10.53 8.26 9.93
CA ARG A 33 11.95 7.94 10.16
C ARG A 33 12.72 7.65 8.86
N GLY A 34 12.02 7.28 7.81
CA GLY A 34 12.55 7.04 6.47
C GLY A 34 11.99 8.01 5.45
N ASP A 35 11.93 7.56 4.22
CA ASP A 35 11.38 8.31 3.10
C ASP A 35 9.87 8.16 2.95
N ILE A 36 9.27 9.02 2.13
CA ILE A 36 7.89 8.84 1.66
C ILE A 36 7.74 7.43 1.08
N SER A 37 6.77 6.69 1.58
CA SER A 37 6.53 5.30 1.18
C SER A 37 7.74 4.36 1.37
N GLY A 38 8.70 4.69 2.25
CA GLY A 38 9.90 3.89 2.50
C GLY A 38 9.62 2.50 3.10
N GLY A 39 8.45 2.30 3.72
CA GLY A 39 7.97 1.03 4.26
C GLY A 39 7.20 0.19 3.24
N THR A 40 6.15 -0.49 3.70
CA THR A 40 5.30 -1.41 2.92
C THR A 40 4.73 -0.76 1.66
N SER A 41 4.37 0.51 1.72
CA SER A 41 3.72 1.24 0.62
C SER A 41 4.59 1.37 -0.64
N GLY A 42 5.92 1.43 -0.50
CA GLY A 42 6.84 1.49 -1.64
C GLY A 42 7.51 0.15 -1.97
N LYS A 43 7.21 -0.90 -1.20
CA LYS A 43 7.88 -2.21 -1.32
C LYS A 43 6.92 -3.36 -1.61
N PHE A 44 5.71 -3.10 -2.09
CA PHE A 44 4.80 -4.15 -2.58
C PHE A 44 4.98 -4.34 -4.10
N HIS A 45 4.25 -5.28 -4.69
CA HIS A 45 4.39 -5.64 -6.11
C HIS A 45 3.76 -4.64 -7.12
N GLY A 46 3.21 -3.52 -6.66
CA GLY A 46 2.63 -2.49 -7.53
C GLY A 46 1.20 -2.73 -8.00
N MET A 47 0.52 -3.78 -7.54
CA MET A 47 -0.84 -4.09 -7.97
C MET A 47 -1.87 -3.18 -7.30
N LEU A 48 -2.67 -2.48 -8.10
CA LEU A 48 -3.89 -1.81 -7.67
C LEU A 48 -5.05 -2.81 -7.80
N HIS A 49 -5.45 -3.38 -6.68
CA HIS A 49 -6.38 -4.50 -6.64
C HIS A 49 -7.79 -4.16 -7.10
N SER A 50 -8.37 -5.00 -7.96
CA SER A 50 -9.82 -5.03 -8.22
C SER A 50 -10.63 -5.62 -7.07
N GLY A 51 -9.97 -6.34 -6.16
CA GLY A 51 -10.61 -7.09 -5.09
C GLY A 51 -10.89 -8.57 -5.41
N SER A 52 -10.71 -8.99 -6.65
CA SER A 52 -11.04 -10.35 -7.09
C SER A 52 -10.35 -11.46 -6.28
N ARG A 53 -9.10 -11.26 -5.84
CA ARG A 53 -8.39 -12.19 -4.95
C ARG A 53 -9.06 -12.40 -3.60
N TYR A 54 -9.92 -11.49 -3.17
CA TYR A 54 -10.60 -11.52 -1.86
C TYR A 54 -12.07 -11.91 -1.98
N SER A 55 -12.65 -11.89 -3.17
CA SER A 55 -14.08 -12.04 -3.41
C SER A 55 -14.67 -13.38 -2.92
N THR A 56 -13.84 -14.41 -2.77
CA THR A 56 -14.26 -15.75 -2.31
C THR A 56 -14.19 -15.94 -0.80
N ASN A 57 -13.42 -15.11 -0.06
CA ASN A 57 -13.16 -15.30 1.37
C ASN A 57 -13.31 -14.03 2.22
N ASP A 58 -13.18 -12.83 1.62
CA ASP A 58 -13.26 -11.53 2.33
C ASP A 58 -13.99 -10.52 1.42
N ARG A 59 -15.31 -10.62 1.35
CA ARG A 59 -16.14 -9.85 0.42
C ARG A 59 -16.14 -8.36 0.71
N GLU A 60 -16.03 -7.94 1.97
CA GLU A 60 -16.00 -6.52 2.32
C GLU A 60 -14.68 -5.89 1.83
N SER A 61 -13.55 -6.53 2.08
CA SER A 61 -12.28 -6.12 1.47
C SER A 61 -12.32 -6.10 -0.06
N ALA A 62 -13.04 -7.03 -0.69
CA ALA A 62 -13.18 -7.06 -2.15
C ALA A 62 -13.97 -5.85 -2.67
N LYS A 63 -15.10 -5.52 -2.03
CA LYS A 63 -15.91 -4.33 -2.37
C LYS A 63 -15.15 -3.03 -2.18
N ASP A 64 -14.40 -2.91 -1.09
CA ASP A 64 -13.57 -1.74 -0.84
C ASP A 64 -12.48 -1.61 -1.90
N CYS A 65 -11.80 -2.70 -2.26
CA CYS A 65 -10.78 -2.69 -3.30
C CYS A 65 -11.33 -2.20 -4.65
N ILE A 66 -12.47 -2.73 -5.13
CA ILE A 66 -12.99 -2.31 -6.44
C ILE A 66 -13.46 -0.86 -6.43
N ARG A 67 -14.07 -0.40 -5.33
CA ARG A 67 -14.45 0.99 -5.17
C ARG A 67 -13.24 1.91 -5.22
N GLU A 68 -12.20 1.59 -4.47
CA GLU A 68 -10.98 2.38 -4.39
C GLU A 68 -10.14 2.29 -5.68
N ASN A 69 -10.08 1.14 -6.34
CA ASN A 69 -9.45 0.98 -7.65
C ASN A 69 -10.00 2.00 -8.67
N ARG A 70 -11.33 2.12 -8.73
CA ARG A 70 -12.01 3.09 -9.63
C ARG A 70 -11.69 4.54 -9.23
N LYS A 71 -11.87 4.88 -7.94
CA LYS A 71 -11.61 6.23 -7.43
C LYS A 71 -10.14 6.66 -7.61
N ILE A 72 -9.19 5.78 -7.33
CA ILE A 72 -7.76 6.07 -7.49
C ILE A 72 -7.43 6.25 -8.97
N TYR A 73 -8.01 5.45 -9.87
CA TYR A 73 -7.83 5.63 -11.31
C TYR A 73 -8.40 6.97 -11.82
N GLU A 74 -9.57 7.38 -11.34
CA GLU A 74 -10.19 8.66 -11.69
C GLU A 74 -9.34 9.85 -11.24
N MET A 75 -8.74 9.78 -10.05
CA MET A 75 -7.96 10.89 -9.48
C MET A 75 -6.50 10.94 -9.91
N ALA A 76 -5.93 9.84 -10.47
CA ALA A 76 -4.48 9.68 -10.61
C ALA A 76 -4.09 8.76 -11.79
N SER A 77 -4.78 8.85 -12.92
CA SER A 77 -4.55 7.97 -14.09
C SER A 77 -3.11 8.01 -14.61
N ASP A 78 -2.41 9.14 -14.49
CA ASP A 78 -1.04 9.31 -14.96
C ASP A 78 -0.02 8.44 -14.19
N PHE A 79 -0.38 7.94 -13.02
CA PHE A 79 0.44 7.06 -12.18
C PHE A 79 0.05 5.58 -12.31
N ILE A 80 -0.84 5.22 -13.24
CA ILE A 80 -1.46 3.90 -13.31
C ILE A 80 -1.36 3.33 -14.71
N GLU A 81 -0.83 2.11 -14.83
CA GLU A 81 -0.95 1.31 -16.04
C GLU A 81 -2.27 0.51 -15.97
N ASP A 82 -3.19 0.78 -16.88
CA ASP A 82 -4.46 0.03 -16.99
C ASP A 82 -4.25 -1.28 -17.76
N THR A 83 -3.46 -2.16 -17.16
CA THR A 83 -3.03 -3.44 -17.74
C THR A 83 -4.13 -4.50 -17.75
N GLY A 84 -5.15 -4.31 -16.91
CA GLY A 84 -6.05 -5.41 -16.56
C GLY A 84 -5.35 -6.47 -15.71
N GLY A 85 -6.11 -7.50 -15.35
CA GLY A 85 -5.62 -8.69 -14.66
C GLY A 85 -6.29 -9.96 -15.17
N HIS A 86 -5.61 -11.09 -15.03
CA HIS A 86 -6.13 -12.38 -15.43
C HIS A 86 -5.90 -13.42 -14.34
N PHE A 87 -6.91 -14.24 -14.07
CA PHE A 87 -6.77 -15.46 -13.31
C PHE A 87 -6.65 -16.62 -14.29
N ILE A 88 -5.62 -17.44 -14.13
CA ILE A 88 -5.36 -18.61 -15.00
C ILE A 88 -5.46 -19.92 -14.22
N ALA A 89 -6.11 -20.90 -14.80
CA ALA A 89 -6.19 -22.28 -14.29
C ALA A 89 -5.21 -23.17 -15.06
N LEU A 90 -4.39 -23.94 -14.34
CA LEU A 90 -3.45 -24.91 -14.91
C LEU A 90 -3.85 -26.36 -14.66
N ASN A 91 -4.89 -26.59 -13.86
CA ASN A 91 -5.42 -27.92 -13.54
C ASN A 91 -6.94 -27.84 -13.32
N GLU A 92 -7.57 -29.01 -13.14
CA GLU A 92 -9.03 -29.12 -13.00
C GLU A 92 -9.58 -28.50 -11.70
N ASP A 93 -8.83 -28.55 -10.60
CA ASP A 93 -9.25 -27.94 -9.34
C ASP A 93 -9.29 -26.41 -9.45
N GLU A 94 -8.29 -25.83 -10.08
CA GLU A 94 -8.25 -24.41 -10.37
C GLU A 94 -9.34 -23.99 -11.35
N GLU A 95 -9.60 -24.78 -12.39
CA GLU A 95 -10.67 -24.55 -13.33
C GLU A 95 -12.04 -24.48 -12.64
N ARG A 96 -12.31 -25.43 -11.73
CA ARG A 96 -13.53 -25.45 -10.89
C ARG A 96 -13.59 -24.27 -9.91
N PHE A 97 -12.43 -23.83 -9.39
CA PHE A 97 -12.37 -22.68 -8.48
C PHE A 97 -12.77 -21.38 -9.18
N GLY A 98 -12.62 -21.29 -10.49
CA GLY A 98 -13.06 -20.16 -11.32
C GLY A 98 -14.53 -19.79 -11.13
N ASP A 99 -15.42 -20.78 -10.95
CA ASP A 99 -16.85 -20.51 -10.71
C ASP A 99 -17.08 -19.77 -9.40
N ARG A 100 -16.30 -20.10 -8.37
CA ARG A 100 -16.34 -19.38 -7.08
C ARG A 100 -15.86 -17.96 -7.21
N ILE A 101 -14.81 -17.71 -8.03
CA ILE A 101 -14.32 -16.35 -8.33
C ILE A 101 -15.40 -15.55 -9.06
N ILE A 102 -16.05 -16.13 -10.08
CA ILE A 102 -17.13 -15.45 -10.83
C ILE A 102 -18.28 -15.06 -9.91
N GLU A 103 -18.74 -16.01 -9.06
CA GLU A 103 -19.82 -15.74 -8.11
C GLU A 103 -19.42 -14.67 -7.07
N GLY A 104 -18.22 -14.79 -6.51
CA GLY A 104 -17.67 -13.83 -5.57
C GLY A 104 -17.57 -12.44 -6.17
N ASN A 105 -17.00 -12.33 -7.36
CA ASN A 105 -16.85 -11.08 -8.09
C ASN A 105 -18.20 -10.42 -8.40
N ARG A 106 -19.16 -11.21 -8.88
CA ARG A 106 -20.54 -10.73 -9.13
C ARG A 106 -21.14 -10.13 -7.87
N SER A 107 -20.99 -10.79 -6.72
CA SER A 107 -21.53 -10.31 -5.43
C SER A 107 -20.85 -9.04 -4.92
N CYS A 108 -19.63 -8.77 -5.37
CA CYS A 108 -18.82 -7.60 -4.98
C CYS A 108 -18.85 -6.47 -6.02
N GLY A 109 -19.55 -6.64 -7.17
CA GLY A 109 -19.61 -5.62 -8.23
C GLY A 109 -18.29 -5.51 -9.03
N ILE A 110 -17.53 -6.61 -9.10
CA ILE A 110 -16.29 -6.71 -9.87
C ILE A 110 -16.60 -7.29 -11.25
N GLU A 111 -16.29 -6.53 -12.30
CA GLU A 111 -16.46 -6.97 -13.67
C GLU A 111 -15.55 -8.18 -13.96
N THR A 112 -16.12 -9.22 -14.55
CA THR A 112 -15.39 -10.45 -14.86
C THR A 112 -15.88 -10.99 -16.20
N SER A 113 -14.95 -11.37 -17.07
CA SER A 113 -15.24 -12.03 -18.34
C SER A 113 -14.30 -13.20 -18.56
N GLU A 114 -14.77 -14.23 -19.27
CA GLU A 114 -13.92 -15.33 -19.71
C GLU A 114 -13.26 -14.99 -21.05
N ILE A 115 -12.03 -15.49 -21.22
CA ILE A 115 -11.29 -15.41 -22.47
C ILE A 115 -10.87 -16.82 -22.85
N GLU A 116 -11.06 -17.18 -24.14
CA GLU A 116 -10.58 -18.46 -24.66
C GLU A 116 -9.07 -18.58 -24.49
N PRO A 117 -8.55 -19.68 -23.94
CA PRO A 117 -7.12 -19.86 -23.66
C PRO A 117 -6.22 -19.63 -24.87
N GLU A 118 -6.59 -20.14 -26.06
CA GLU A 118 -5.83 -19.96 -27.27
C GLU A 118 -5.70 -18.47 -27.66
N LYS A 119 -6.79 -17.71 -27.54
CA LYS A 119 -6.79 -16.28 -27.81
C LYS A 119 -5.97 -15.52 -26.80
N PHE A 120 -6.06 -15.88 -25.51
CA PHE A 120 -5.27 -15.28 -24.45
C PHE A 120 -3.77 -15.47 -24.68
N LEU A 121 -3.34 -16.68 -25.04
CA LEU A 121 -1.94 -17.01 -25.34
C LEU A 121 -1.45 -16.34 -26.62
N ALA A 122 -2.30 -16.18 -27.62
CA ALA A 122 -1.89 -15.59 -28.89
C ALA A 122 -1.81 -14.05 -28.84
N ASP A 123 -2.81 -13.42 -28.23
CA ASP A 123 -3.04 -11.98 -28.35
C ASP A 123 -2.64 -11.18 -27.10
N VAL A 124 -2.58 -11.81 -25.92
CA VAL A 124 -2.39 -11.11 -24.64
C VAL A 124 -1.10 -11.52 -23.95
N GLU A 125 -0.90 -12.81 -23.69
CA GLU A 125 0.17 -13.30 -22.83
C GLU A 125 0.94 -14.50 -23.44
N PRO A 126 1.82 -14.26 -24.38
CA PRO A 126 2.45 -15.34 -25.17
C PRO A 126 3.44 -16.21 -24.36
N TYR A 127 3.90 -15.76 -23.18
CA TYR A 127 4.89 -16.48 -22.35
C TYR A 127 4.25 -17.35 -21.26
N ILE A 128 2.93 -17.27 -21.08
CA ILE A 128 2.20 -18.11 -20.14
C ILE A 128 2.27 -19.58 -20.57
N ASN A 129 2.23 -20.48 -19.59
CA ASN A 129 2.18 -21.92 -19.80
C ASN A 129 1.06 -22.30 -20.77
N ARG A 130 1.38 -23.10 -21.77
CA ARG A 130 0.44 -23.51 -22.82
C ARG A 130 -0.64 -24.48 -22.32
N ASP A 131 -0.45 -25.07 -21.15
CA ASP A 131 -1.43 -25.96 -20.52
C ASP A 131 -2.55 -25.19 -19.78
N VAL A 132 -2.63 -23.87 -19.98
CA VAL A 132 -3.71 -23.05 -19.41
C VAL A 132 -5.07 -23.54 -19.91
N ARG A 133 -5.99 -23.80 -18.97
CA ARG A 133 -7.29 -24.44 -19.22
C ARG A 133 -8.46 -23.44 -19.21
N ARG A 134 -8.35 -22.40 -18.38
CA ARG A 134 -9.38 -21.37 -18.21
C ARG A 134 -8.74 -20.05 -17.87
N VAL A 135 -9.32 -18.96 -18.36
CA VAL A 135 -8.84 -17.60 -18.14
C VAL A 135 -10.02 -16.68 -17.79
N LEU A 136 -9.92 -16.00 -16.65
CA LEU A 136 -10.86 -14.94 -16.24
C LEU A 136 -10.17 -13.60 -16.25
N LYS A 137 -10.73 -12.62 -16.98
CA LYS A 137 -10.28 -11.24 -16.99
C LYS A 137 -10.97 -10.44 -15.88
N VAL A 138 -10.20 -9.61 -15.16
CA VAL A 138 -10.65 -8.73 -14.07
C VAL A 138 -10.00 -7.35 -14.20
N PRO A 139 -10.56 -6.29 -13.59
CA PRO A 139 -10.05 -4.92 -13.74
C PRO A 139 -8.92 -4.58 -12.73
N ASP A 140 -7.95 -5.50 -12.53
CA ASP A 140 -6.73 -5.15 -11.80
C ASP A 140 -5.91 -4.16 -12.63
N LYS A 141 -5.08 -3.36 -11.96
CA LYS A 141 -4.19 -2.38 -12.59
C LYS A 141 -2.82 -2.41 -11.91
N VAL A 142 -1.86 -1.71 -12.49
CA VAL A 142 -0.55 -1.49 -11.88
C VAL A 142 -0.41 -0.01 -11.52
N ILE A 143 0.08 0.26 -10.30
CA ILE A 143 0.29 1.62 -9.82
C ILE A 143 1.77 1.86 -9.54
N HIS A 144 2.29 2.97 -10.03
CA HIS A 144 3.61 3.49 -9.72
C HIS A 144 3.57 4.13 -8.33
N SER A 145 3.74 3.27 -7.31
CA SER A 145 3.42 3.59 -5.92
C SER A 145 4.21 4.74 -5.35
N TYR A 146 5.48 4.88 -5.77
CA TYR A 146 6.34 5.95 -5.28
C TYR A 146 5.90 7.31 -5.85
N GLU A 147 5.75 7.40 -7.16
CA GLU A 147 5.31 8.62 -7.86
C GLU A 147 3.92 9.04 -7.40
N PHE A 148 3.00 8.10 -7.25
CA PHE A 148 1.68 8.35 -6.70
C PHE A 148 1.75 8.89 -5.26
N SER A 149 2.54 8.26 -4.39
CA SER A 149 2.70 8.68 -2.99
C SER A 149 3.33 10.08 -2.88
N THR A 150 4.32 10.40 -3.73
CA THR A 150 4.93 11.73 -3.76
C THR A 150 3.95 12.79 -4.27
N ALA A 151 3.04 12.44 -5.19
CA ALA A 151 1.97 13.35 -5.59
C ALA A 151 0.99 13.63 -4.42
N VAL A 152 0.62 12.61 -3.64
CA VAL A 152 -0.22 12.80 -2.43
C VAL A 152 0.50 13.66 -1.39
N ALA A 153 1.81 13.47 -1.20
CA ALA A 153 2.63 14.31 -0.30
C ALA A 153 2.69 15.77 -0.78
N ALA A 154 2.93 15.99 -2.08
CA ALA A 154 2.93 17.33 -2.66
C ALA A 154 1.57 18.02 -2.52
N GLU A 155 0.47 17.28 -2.72
CA GLU A 155 -0.89 17.80 -2.52
C GLU A 155 -1.16 18.16 -1.05
N SER A 156 -0.62 17.37 -0.11
CA SER A 156 -0.69 17.66 1.33
C SER A 156 0.04 18.96 1.67
N ILE A 157 1.23 19.18 1.11
CA ILE A 157 2.00 20.43 1.29
C ILE A 157 1.28 21.62 0.66
N LEU A 158 0.69 21.46 -0.53
CA LEU A 158 -0.15 22.48 -1.17
C LEU A 158 -1.33 22.87 -0.28
N SER A 159 -1.81 21.93 0.52
CA SER A 159 -2.91 22.13 1.48
C SER A 159 -2.46 22.64 2.86
N GLY A 160 -1.16 22.91 3.05
CA GLY A 160 -0.61 23.53 4.27
C GLY A 160 0.01 22.54 5.26
N ALA A 161 0.10 21.25 4.94
CA ALA A 161 0.78 20.27 5.79
C ALA A 161 2.30 20.49 5.82
N ARG A 162 2.92 20.18 6.97
CA ARG A 162 4.38 20.03 7.11
C ARG A 162 4.75 18.56 7.06
N ILE A 163 5.82 18.20 6.34
CA ILE A 163 6.28 16.82 6.23
C ILE A 163 7.76 16.76 6.59
N TYR A 164 8.10 15.91 7.56
CA TYR A 164 9.47 15.62 8.00
C TYR A 164 9.80 14.17 7.70
N THR A 165 10.65 13.94 6.71
CA THR A 165 11.23 12.63 6.39
C THR A 165 12.59 12.46 7.05
N TYR A 166 13.10 11.22 7.16
CA TYR A 166 14.37 10.89 7.82
C TYR A 166 14.49 11.50 9.23
N SER A 167 13.37 11.49 9.96
CA SER A 167 13.24 12.20 11.22
C SER A 167 12.76 11.27 12.33
N ASP A 168 13.53 11.20 13.40
CA ASP A 168 13.15 10.50 14.62
C ASP A 168 12.33 11.41 15.53
N ILE A 169 11.47 10.79 16.36
CA ILE A 169 10.69 11.49 17.36
C ILE A 169 11.11 11.09 18.77
N LYS A 170 11.07 12.06 19.70
CA LYS A 170 11.19 11.81 21.14
C LYS A 170 10.08 12.54 21.88
N ILE A 171 9.39 11.83 22.75
CA ILE A 171 8.37 12.42 23.63
C ILE A 171 9.07 13.24 24.71
N LYS A 172 8.67 14.48 24.90
CA LYS A 172 9.26 15.45 25.84
C LYS A 172 8.41 15.72 27.07
N GLY A 173 7.22 15.16 27.17
CA GLY A 173 6.24 15.38 28.25
C GLY A 173 4.89 15.77 27.68
N ASP A 174 4.05 16.41 28.48
CA ASP A 174 2.67 16.72 28.13
C ASP A 174 2.49 17.28 26.71
N ARG A 175 1.96 16.43 25.81
CA ARG A 175 1.62 16.80 24.42
C ARG A 175 2.73 17.52 23.69
N SER A 176 3.98 17.11 23.93
CA SER A 176 5.16 17.72 23.31
C SER A 176 6.11 16.65 22.78
N ILE A 177 6.56 16.83 21.54
CA ILE A 177 7.57 16.00 20.88
C ILE A 177 8.74 16.84 20.39
N SER A 178 9.89 16.19 20.32
CA SER A 178 11.07 16.69 19.59
C SER A 178 11.25 15.83 18.33
N ILE A 179 11.35 16.49 17.19
CA ILE A 179 11.63 15.89 15.89
C ILE A 179 13.10 16.15 15.60
N SER A 180 13.87 15.15 15.22
CA SER A 180 15.30 15.26 14.91
C SER A 180 15.64 14.50 13.63
N ASN A 181 16.36 15.15 12.71
CA ASN A 181 16.91 14.53 11.49
C ASN A 181 18.44 14.29 11.60
N GLY A 182 18.99 14.37 12.81
CA GLY A 182 20.42 14.23 13.10
C GLY A 182 21.22 15.53 13.03
N THR A 183 20.75 16.57 12.35
CA THR A 183 21.37 17.91 12.29
C THR A 183 20.50 18.96 12.98
N ASP A 184 19.20 18.88 12.78
CA ASP A 184 18.22 19.83 13.27
C ASP A 184 17.30 19.19 14.29
N ASN A 185 16.84 20.00 15.25
CA ASN A 185 15.85 19.60 16.24
C ASN A 185 14.71 20.62 16.28
N VAL A 186 13.50 20.17 16.08
CA VAL A 186 12.28 20.95 16.20
C VAL A 186 11.46 20.42 17.36
N ASN A 187 11.10 21.31 18.30
CA ASN A 187 10.14 20.97 19.37
C ASN A 187 8.77 21.51 18.99
N MET A 188 7.76 20.67 19.12
CA MET A 188 6.38 21.07 18.84
C MET A 188 5.41 20.47 19.86
N GLN A 189 4.30 21.17 20.05
CA GLN A 189 3.15 20.70 20.79
C GLN A 189 2.12 20.16 19.83
N TYR A 190 1.35 19.16 20.28
CA TYR A 190 0.25 18.57 19.55
C TYR A 190 -1.00 18.45 20.43
N ASP A 191 -2.16 18.36 19.82
CA ASP A 191 -3.43 18.05 20.48
C ASP A 191 -3.79 16.57 20.24
N THR A 192 -3.45 16.03 19.07
CA THR A 192 -3.71 14.64 18.67
C THR A 192 -2.52 14.05 17.92
N VAL A 193 -2.27 12.76 18.18
CA VAL A 193 -1.34 11.91 17.43
C VAL A 193 -2.11 10.85 16.67
N ILE A 194 -1.83 10.73 15.39
CA ILE A 194 -2.36 9.66 14.54
C ILE A 194 -1.21 8.75 14.12
N ASN A 195 -1.24 7.55 14.64
CA ASN A 195 -0.23 6.52 14.37
C ASN A 195 -0.61 5.71 13.13
N THR A 196 0.09 5.94 12.03
CA THR A 196 -0.04 5.23 10.74
C THR A 196 1.26 4.52 10.36
N ALA A 197 2.05 4.11 11.36
CA ALA A 197 3.40 3.56 11.19
C ALA A 197 3.42 2.12 10.63
N GLY A 198 2.30 1.59 10.14
CA GLY A 198 2.22 0.29 9.49
C GLY A 198 2.73 -0.85 10.37
N PRO A 199 3.73 -1.65 9.93
CA PRO A 199 4.26 -2.77 10.73
C PRO A 199 4.84 -2.35 12.08
N TRP A 200 5.22 -1.10 12.24
CA TRP A 200 5.78 -0.52 13.48
C TRP A 200 4.75 0.18 14.36
N ALA A 201 3.45 0.12 13.97
CA ALA A 201 2.41 0.84 14.69
C ALA A 201 2.23 0.37 16.14
N GLY A 202 2.53 -0.89 16.47
CA GLY A 202 2.58 -1.39 17.85
C GLY A 202 3.63 -0.66 18.69
N ALA A 203 4.88 -0.62 18.21
CA ALA A 203 5.98 0.06 18.89
C ALA A 203 5.74 1.57 19.05
N VAL A 204 5.18 2.22 18.02
CA VAL A 204 4.79 3.64 18.11
C VAL A 204 3.68 3.83 19.13
N SER A 205 2.69 2.93 19.18
CA SER A 205 1.62 2.96 20.20
C SER A 205 2.18 2.91 21.63
N GLU A 206 3.13 2.00 21.87
CA GLU A 206 3.82 1.85 23.16
C GLU A 206 4.64 3.09 23.54
N MET A 207 5.29 3.76 22.59
CA MET A 207 5.99 5.03 22.84
C MET A 207 5.05 6.10 23.39
N PHE A 208 3.76 6.10 23.00
CA PHE A 208 2.72 6.99 23.52
C PHE A 208 1.94 6.41 24.70
N GLY A 209 2.43 5.34 25.32
CA GLY A 209 1.85 4.74 26.52
C GLY A 209 0.56 3.95 26.28
N SER A 210 0.37 3.40 25.08
CA SER A 210 -0.79 2.56 24.74
C SER A 210 -0.36 1.16 24.31
N HIS A 211 -1.03 0.15 24.86
CA HIS A 211 -0.84 -1.27 24.54
C HIS A 211 -2.08 -1.89 23.86
N ASP A 212 -2.97 -1.04 23.35
CA ASP A 212 -4.25 -1.47 22.73
C ASP A 212 -4.07 -2.10 21.34
N LEU A 213 -2.87 -1.92 20.73
CA LEU A 213 -2.60 -2.38 19.37
C LEU A 213 -1.48 -3.43 19.35
N LYS A 214 -1.83 -4.63 18.87
CA LYS A 214 -0.85 -5.68 18.55
C LYS A 214 -0.82 -5.92 17.05
N ILE A 215 0.37 -5.79 16.48
CA ILE A 215 0.65 -6.07 15.07
C ILE A 215 1.34 -7.43 14.98
N MET A 216 0.98 -8.20 13.98
CA MET A 216 1.65 -9.42 13.53
C MET A 216 2.31 -9.12 12.17
N PRO A 217 3.55 -8.60 12.17
CA PRO A 217 4.22 -8.27 10.92
C PRO A 217 4.39 -9.53 10.07
N THR A 218 3.99 -9.46 8.81
CA THR A 218 4.05 -10.59 7.90
C THR A 218 4.80 -10.20 6.63
N LEU A 219 5.91 -10.85 6.40
CA LEU A 219 6.78 -10.60 5.26
C LEU A 219 6.16 -11.12 3.96
N GLY A 220 6.32 -10.33 2.92
CA GLY A 220 6.09 -10.75 1.54
C GLY A 220 7.34 -10.48 0.73
N TYR A 221 7.96 -11.53 0.21
CA TYR A 221 9.10 -11.41 -0.69
C TYR A 221 8.64 -11.34 -2.14
N MET A 222 9.38 -10.58 -2.93
CA MET A 222 9.16 -10.40 -4.37
C MET A 222 10.49 -10.55 -5.12
N ALA A 223 10.46 -11.32 -6.21
CA ALA A 223 11.58 -11.46 -7.14
C ALA A 223 11.32 -10.61 -8.40
N VAL A 224 12.29 -9.76 -8.77
CA VAL A 224 12.22 -8.90 -9.96
C VAL A 224 13.02 -9.52 -11.10
N TYR A 225 12.36 -9.81 -12.18
CA TYR A 225 12.98 -10.25 -13.43
C TYR A 225 13.23 -9.04 -14.35
N PRO A 226 14.43 -8.90 -14.96
CA PRO A 226 14.81 -7.69 -15.71
C PRO A 226 14.20 -7.64 -17.12
N THR A 227 13.10 -8.36 -17.32
CA THR A 227 12.40 -8.46 -18.61
C THR A 227 10.89 -8.43 -18.35
N ARG A 228 10.16 -7.68 -19.15
CA ARG A 228 8.70 -7.69 -19.12
C ARG A 228 8.18 -8.95 -19.80
N MET A 229 7.80 -9.95 -19.01
CA MET A 229 7.30 -11.25 -19.46
C MET A 229 5.79 -11.34 -19.47
N VAL A 230 5.10 -10.40 -18.83
CA VAL A 230 3.63 -10.31 -18.80
C VAL A 230 3.18 -8.89 -19.14
N ASN A 231 2.02 -8.78 -19.79
CA ASN A 231 1.43 -7.50 -20.17
C ASN A 231 0.34 -7.05 -19.18
N SER A 232 -0.19 -7.98 -18.41
CA SER A 232 -1.24 -7.77 -17.42
C SER A 232 -0.87 -8.45 -16.09
N VAL A 233 -1.61 -8.15 -15.03
CA VAL A 233 -1.43 -8.86 -13.75
C VAL A 233 -1.93 -10.30 -13.92
N ILE A 234 -1.08 -11.30 -13.63
CA ILE A 234 -1.43 -12.72 -13.72
C ILE A 234 -1.57 -13.30 -12.32
N ASN A 235 -2.69 -13.94 -12.05
CA ASN A 235 -2.98 -14.64 -10.81
C ASN A 235 -3.30 -16.11 -11.09
N ARG A 236 -2.93 -17.02 -10.17
CA ARG A 236 -3.44 -18.38 -10.18
C ARG A 236 -4.92 -18.41 -9.76
N MET A 237 -5.70 -19.26 -10.42
CA MET A 237 -7.14 -19.42 -10.18
C MET A 237 -7.37 -20.40 -9.01
N ARG A 238 -6.88 -19.98 -7.82
CA ARG A 238 -6.93 -20.78 -6.57
C ARG A 238 -7.00 -19.87 -5.35
N PRO A 239 -7.26 -20.38 -4.14
CA PRO A 239 -7.06 -19.59 -2.92
C PRO A 239 -5.65 -19.00 -2.87
N PRO A 240 -5.46 -17.75 -2.36
CA PRO A 240 -4.15 -17.10 -2.32
C PRO A 240 -3.06 -17.98 -1.69
N SER A 241 -1.95 -18.17 -2.41
CA SER A 241 -0.80 -18.98 -2.03
C SER A 241 0.50 -18.27 -2.41
N ASP A 242 1.66 -18.89 -2.10
CA ASP A 242 2.96 -18.34 -2.46
C ASP A 242 3.22 -18.46 -3.96
N GLY A 243 3.98 -17.51 -4.50
CA GLY A 243 4.43 -17.55 -5.90
C GLY A 243 3.32 -17.51 -6.95
N ASP A 244 2.12 -17.03 -6.63
CA ASP A 244 0.93 -17.13 -7.47
C ASP A 244 0.51 -15.83 -8.17
N ILE A 245 1.40 -14.80 -8.18
CA ILE A 245 1.14 -13.53 -8.86
C ILE A 245 2.35 -13.11 -9.68
N PHE A 246 2.11 -12.72 -10.94
CA PHE A 246 3.03 -11.91 -11.72
C PHE A 246 2.45 -10.54 -11.99
N VAL A 247 3.29 -9.51 -11.84
CA VAL A 247 2.90 -8.11 -12.09
C VAL A 247 3.88 -7.50 -13.09
N PRO A 248 3.41 -6.94 -14.21
CA PRO A 248 4.26 -6.13 -15.08
C PRO A 248 4.57 -4.81 -14.38
N TYR A 249 5.83 -4.37 -14.39
CA TYR A 249 6.23 -3.09 -13.80
C TYR A 249 7.30 -2.42 -14.65
N GLY A 250 6.91 -1.41 -15.41
CA GLY A 250 7.78 -0.82 -16.42
C GLY A 250 8.32 -1.90 -17.39
N ASN A 251 9.64 -2.02 -17.54
CA ASN A 251 10.29 -3.02 -18.37
C ASN A 251 10.61 -4.35 -17.65
N SER A 252 10.10 -4.53 -16.43
CA SER A 252 10.37 -5.69 -15.57
C SER A 252 9.12 -6.50 -15.30
N THR A 253 9.29 -7.66 -14.72
CA THR A 253 8.21 -8.50 -14.18
C THR A 253 8.51 -8.83 -12.73
N ILE A 254 7.52 -8.67 -11.86
CA ILE A 254 7.62 -8.99 -10.43
C ILE A 254 6.86 -10.27 -10.17
N LEU A 255 7.54 -11.28 -9.62
CA LEU A 255 6.91 -12.48 -9.06
C LEU A 255 6.75 -12.30 -7.55
N GLY A 256 5.62 -12.66 -7.00
CA GLY A 256 5.37 -12.66 -5.57
C GLY A 256 4.12 -13.46 -5.18
N THR A 257 3.82 -13.55 -3.93
CA THR A 257 4.55 -13.15 -2.73
C THR A 257 4.58 -14.30 -1.73
N LEU A 258 5.53 -14.30 -0.79
CA LEU A 258 5.47 -15.16 0.39
C LEU A 258 4.57 -14.57 1.48
N ALA A 259 4.33 -15.36 2.55
CA ALA A 259 3.65 -14.89 3.75
C ALA A 259 4.31 -15.52 5.00
N ILE A 260 5.37 -14.89 5.50
CA ILE A 260 6.18 -15.35 6.63
C ILE A 260 5.96 -14.38 7.79
N VAL A 261 5.49 -14.89 8.93
CA VAL A 261 5.37 -14.07 10.16
C VAL A 261 6.75 -13.77 10.71
N THR A 262 6.98 -12.55 11.19
CA THR A 262 8.24 -12.12 11.80
C THR A 262 7.97 -11.29 13.04
N ASP A 263 8.88 -11.34 14.00
CA ASP A 263 8.86 -10.44 15.17
C ASP A 263 9.66 -9.14 14.89
N ASP A 264 10.57 -9.17 13.91
CA ASP A 264 11.38 -8.00 13.52
C ASP A 264 11.15 -7.64 12.03
N PRO A 265 10.34 -6.61 11.76
CA PRO A 265 10.09 -6.16 10.38
C PRO A 265 11.27 -5.39 9.75
N ASP A 266 12.27 -4.99 10.55
CA ASP A 266 13.45 -4.26 10.06
C ASP A 266 14.58 -5.20 9.61
N ASN A 267 14.72 -6.38 10.27
CA ASN A 267 15.77 -7.36 9.99
C ASN A 267 15.15 -8.77 9.81
N PRO A 268 14.36 -8.96 8.74
CA PRO A 268 13.69 -10.23 8.55
C PRO A 268 14.66 -11.32 8.11
N GLU A 269 14.47 -12.50 8.69
CA GLU A 269 15.10 -13.73 8.23
C GLU A 269 14.17 -14.45 7.24
N VAL A 270 14.74 -15.00 6.18
CA VAL A 270 14.04 -15.85 5.20
C VAL A 270 14.96 -17.01 4.83
N GLU A 271 14.39 -18.18 4.77
CA GLU A 271 15.11 -19.36 4.30
C GLU A 271 15.20 -19.34 2.78
N GLU A 272 16.35 -19.76 2.24
CA GLU A 272 16.56 -19.84 0.78
C GLU A 272 15.54 -20.80 0.13
N GLU A 273 15.12 -21.82 0.86
CA GLU A 273 14.10 -22.79 0.44
C GLU A 273 12.76 -22.13 0.14
N ASP A 274 12.29 -21.19 0.99
CA ASP A 274 11.03 -20.45 0.78
C ASP A 274 11.06 -19.65 -0.53
N ILE A 275 12.22 -19.01 -0.82
CA ILE A 275 12.39 -18.25 -2.06
C ILE A 275 12.39 -19.18 -3.27
N ASN A 276 13.06 -20.33 -3.17
CA ASN A 276 13.11 -21.32 -4.24
C ASN A 276 11.70 -21.89 -4.51
N ASP A 277 10.94 -22.20 -3.48
CA ASP A 277 9.56 -22.69 -3.61
C ASP A 277 8.65 -21.64 -4.30
N MET A 278 8.78 -20.36 -3.93
CA MET A 278 8.07 -19.28 -4.61
C MET A 278 8.42 -19.22 -6.11
N VAL A 279 9.69 -19.39 -6.46
CA VAL A 279 10.14 -19.37 -7.85
C VAL A 279 9.65 -20.61 -8.60
N GLU A 280 9.68 -21.80 -8.00
CA GLU A 280 9.15 -23.03 -8.60
C GLU A 280 7.64 -22.92 -8.88
N GLU A 281 6.85 -22.37 -7.96
CA GLU A 281 5.44 -22.09 -8.21
C GLU A 281 5.24 -21.11 -9.38
N GLY A 282 6.08 -20.07 -9.46
CA GLY A 282 6.06 -19.13 -10.58
C GLY A 282 6.37 -19.80 -11.93
N LYS A 283 7.28 -20.79 -11.97
CA LYS A 283 7.62 -21.55 -13.19
C LYS A 283 6.42 -22.33 -13.75
N LEU A 284 5.48 -22.72 -12.91
CA LEU A 284 4.26 -23.35 -13.38
C LEU A 284 3.41 -22.43 -14.25
N MET A 285 3.42 -21.11 -13.95
CA MET A 285 2.70 -20.11 -14.76
C MET A 285 3.51 -19.67 -15.98
N ILE A 286 4.80 -19.40 -15.80
CA ILE A 286 5.70 -18.93 -16.86
C ILE A 286 6.94 -19.83 -16.89
N PRO A 287 6.95 -20.92 -17.66
CA PRO A 287 8.09 -21.86 -17.70
C PRO A 287 9.40 -21.20 -18.10
N GLY A 288 9.33 -20.14 -18.92
CA GLY A 288 10.51 -19.40 -19.43
C GLY A 288 11.33 -18.69 -18.35
N ILE A 289 10.79 -18.45 -17.14
CA ILE A 289 11.58 -17.83 -16.05
C ILE A 289 12.73 -18.72 -15.59
N SER A 290 12.69 -20.03 -15.86
CA SER A 290 13.79 -20.97 -15.56
C SER A 290 15.11 -20.61 -16.25
N SER A 291 15.05 -19.86 -17.35
CA SER A 291 16.23 -19.44 -18.13
C SER A 291 16.70 -18.02 -17.78
N ILE A 292 16.03 -17.32 -16.85
CA ILE A 292 16.31 -15.94 -16.50
C ILE A 292 16.48 -15.84 -14.98
N ASN A 293 17.63 -15.32 -14.54
CA ASN A 293 17.84 -15.05 -13.13
C ASN A 293 17.07 -13.77 -12.76
N TYR A 294 16.42 -13.74 -11.57
CA TYR A 294 15.93 -12.49 -11.03
C TYR A 294 17.11 -11.56 -10.72
N SER A 295 16.95 -10.29 -11.04
CA SER A 295 17.97 -9.25 -10.83
C SER A 295 17.99 -8.72 -9.41
N ARG A 296 16.86 -8.83 -8.70
CA ARG A 296 16.67 -8.31 -7.37
C ARG A 296 15.64 -9.14 -6.60
N LEU A 297 15.93 -9.36 -5.32
CA LEU A 297 14.99 -9.83 -4.32
C LEU A 297 14.74 -8.71 -3.33
N TYR A 298 13.47 -8.45 -2.98
CA TYR A 298 13.11 -7.49 -1.94
C TYR A 298 11.89 -7.97 -1.17
N TYR A 299 11.68 -7.37 -0.01
CA TYR A 299 10.56 -7.71 0.86
C TYR A 299 9.79 -6.48 1.31
N SER A 300 8.53 -6.71 1.70
CA SER A 300 7.74 -5.78 2.48
C SER A 300 7.09 -6.49 3.65
N SER A 301 6.92 -5.79 4.77
CA SER A 301 6.20 -6.30 5.92
C SER A 301 4.76 -5.77 5.92
N ARG A 302 3.78 -6.69 5.98
CA ARG A 302 2.36 -6.34 6.06
C ARG A 302 1.95 -6.09 7.51
N PRO A 303 1.22 -5.00 7.82
CA PRO A 303 0.78 -4.69 9.19
C PRO A 303 -0.52 -5.46 9.54
N LEU A 304 -0.47 -6.80 9.58
CA LEU A 304 -1.65 -7.57 9.98
C LEU A 304 -1.91 -7.36 11.47
N VAL A 305 -3.19 -7.18 11.81
CA VAL A 305 -3.60 -7.12 13.21
C VAL A 305 -3.75 -8.53 13.72
N GLU A 306 -3.17 -8.81 14.88
CA GLU A 306 -3.31 -10.11 15.54
C GLU A 306 -4.80 -10.42 15.75
N ASP A 307 -5.24 -11.56 15.28
CA ASP A 307 -6.59 -12.09 15.48
C ASP A 307 -6.56 -13.46 16.17
N SER A 308 -7.73 -13.95 16.56
CA SER A 308 -7.84 -15.23 17.25
C SER A 308 -7.48 -16.46 16.38
N SER A 309 -7.30 -16.28 15.07
CA SER A 309 -6.98 -17.38 14.14
C SER A 309 -5.48 -17.70 14.10
N GLY A 310 -4.62 -16.73 14.41
CA GLY A 310 -3.16 -16.87 14.36
C GLY A 310 -2.58 -17.19 12.98
N ASN A 311 -3.40 -17.16 11.92
CA ASN A 311 -2.98 -17.52 10.56
C ASN A 311 -2.91 -16.29 9.66
N ALA A 312 -1.69 -15.88 9.31
CA ALA A 312 -1.41 -14.69 8.48
C ALA A 312 -2.08 -14.70 7.08
N ARG A 313 -2.40 -15.88 6.52
CA ARG A 313 -3.03 -15.99 5.19
C ARG A 313 -4.54 -15.85 5.23
N THR A 314 -5.17 -16.31 6.32
CA THR A 314 -6.64 -16.25 6.51
C THR A 314 -7.10 -15.06 7.32
N SER A 315 -6.18 -14.35 8.01
CA SER A 315 -6.47 -13.10 8.71
C SER A 315 -7.06 -12.08 7.75
N THR A 316 -8.08 -11.37 8.22
CA THR A 316 -8.73 -10.32 7.42
C THR A 316 -7.71 -9.28 6.96
N ARG A 317 -7.85 -8.83 5.74
CA ARG A 317 -7.07 -7.72 5.15
C ARG A 317 -7.72 -6.37 5.39
N ASP A 318 -8.70 -6.34 6.28
CA ASP A 318 -9.38 -5.12 6.71
C ASP A 318 -8.47 -4.25 7.58
N PHE A 319 -8.87 -3.01 7.78
CA PHE A 319 -8.15 -2.07 8.63
C PHE A 319 -8.93 -1.81 9.93
N LYS A 320 -8.19 -1.38 10.95
CA LYS A 320 -8.77 -0.97 12.23
C LYS A 320 -8.28 0.43 12.58
N ILE A 321 -9.19 1.27 13.06
CA ILE A 321 -8.90 2.55 13.68
C ILE A 321 -9.22 2.41 15.15
N ILE A 322 -8.22 2.60 16.00
CA ILE A 322 -8.29 2.35 17.44
C ILE A 322 -7.99 3.66 18.17
N GLN A 323 -9.01 4.21 18.82
CA GLN A 323 -8.82 5.27 19.82
C GLN A 323 -8.24 4.60 21.06
N SER A 324 -7.07 5.05 21.53
CA SER A 324 -6.45 4.44 22.70
C SER A 324 -7.31 4.63 23.95
N SER A 325 -7.46 3.56 24.72
CA SER A 325 -8.10 3.58 26.04
C SER A 325 -7.20 4.15 27.13
N GLN A 326 -5.89 4.20 26.91
CA GLN A 326 -4.84 4.60 27.84
C GLN A 326 -4.32 6.01 27.57
N ASN A 327 -4.49 6.49 26.32
CA ASN A 327 -4.07 7.83 25.91
C ASN A 327 -5.13 8.43 24.95
N ASN A 328 -5.96 9.28 25.44
CA ASN A 328 -7.06 9.90 24.68
C ASN A 328 -6.59 10.73 23.47
N ASP A 329 -5.32 11.13 23.43
CA ASP A 329 -4.75 11.92 22.35
C ASP A 329 -4.21 11.04 21.20
N LEU A 330 -4.21 9.70 21.35
CA LEU A 330 -3.68 8.75 20.37
C LEU A 330 -4.79 8.01 19.63
N ILE A 331 -4.73 8.08 18.30
CA ILE A 331 -5.49 7.23 17.37
C ILE A 331 -4.49 6.38 16.59
N SER A 332 -4.61 5.06 16.65
CA SER A 332 -3.77 4.14 15.90
C SER A 332 -4.52 3.48 14.76
N VAL A 333 -3.84 3.34 13.63
CA VAL A 333 -4.36 2.71 12.41
C VAL A 333 -3.51 1.52 12.04
N ALA A 334 -4.14 0.38 11.81
CA ALA A 334 -3.45 -0.85 11.43
C ALA A 334 -4.22 -1.64 10.38
N GLY A 335 -3.51 -2.46 9.61
CA GLY A 335 -4.09 -3.25 8.52
C GLY A 335 -4.24 -2.47 7.22
N GLY A 336 -5.15 -2.91 6.37
CA GLY A 336 -5.42 -2.33 5.06
C GLY A 336 -4.42 -2.74 3.98
N LYS A 337 -4.56 -2.12 2.82
CA LYS A 337 -3.78 -2.35 1.61
C LYS A 337 -3.41 -1.00 0.99
N PHE A 338 -2.44 -0.98 0.08
CA PHE A 338 -2.17 0.24 -0.70
C PHE A 338 -3.43 0.77 -1.37
N THR A 339 -4.18 -0.11 -2.04
CA THR A 339 -5.46 0.22 -2.70
C THR A 339 -6.47 0.90 -1.77
N THR A 340 -6.54 0.52 -0.50
CA THR A 340 -7.50 1.09 0.46
C THR A 340 -6.94 2.25 1.28
N GLY A 341 -5.70 2.69 1.02
CA GLY A 341 -5.05 3.78 1.78
C GLY A 341 -5.84 5.09 1.78
N ARG A 342 -6.46 5.45 0.65
CA ARG A 342 -7.33 6.62 0.52
C ARG A 342 -8.57 6.50 1.42
N LEU A 343 -9.25 5.36 1.37
CA LEU A 343 -10.42 5.07 2.21
C LEU A 343 -10.08 5.17 3.70
N ILE A 344 -8.93 4.61 4.09
CA ILE A 344 -8.48 4.66 5.49
C ILE A 344 -8.25 6.11 5.93
N GLY A 345 -7.62 6.94 5.10
CA GLY A 345 -7.45 8.37 5.38
C GLY A 345 -8.79 9.10 5.56
N GLU A 346 -9.80 8.76 4.74
CA GLU A 346 -11.16 9.27 4.87
C GLU A 346 -11.81 8.85 6.20
N GLU A 347 -11.68 7.58 6.60
CA GLU A 347 -12.23 7.08 7.86
C GLU A 347 -11.53 7.67 9.10
N VAL A 348 -10.22 7.95 9.00
CA VAL A 348 -9.50 8.68 10.06
C VAL A 348 -10.01 10.11 10.19
N LEU A 349 -10.22 10.82 9.07
CA LEU A 349 -10.84 12.16 9.09
C LEU A 349 -12.21 12.12 9.79
N LYS A 350 -13.08 11.18 9.41
CA LYS A 350 -14.40 10.99 10.05
C LYS A 350 -14.27 10.76 11.55
N THR A 351 -13.31 9.96 11.96
CA THR A 351 -13.06 9.64 13.39
C THR A 351 -12.66 10.90 14.16
N VAL A 352 -11.73 11.70 13.61
CA VAL A 352 -11.26 12.96 14.24
C VAL A 352 -12.41 13.96 14.33
N CYS A 353 -13.11 14.21 13.23
CA CYS A 353 -14.23 15.16 13.22
C CYS A 353 -15.38 14.74 14.14
N SER A 354 -15.73 13.45 14.16
CA SER A 354 -16.76 12.91 15.06
C SER A 354 -16.40 13.10 16.54
N ARG A 355 -15.12 12.86 16.89
CA ARG A 355 -14.61 13.10 18.24
C ARG A 355 -14.76 14.57 18.66
N ASN A 356 -14.54 15.48 17.72
CA ASN A 356 -14.56 16.92 17.94
C ASN A 356 -15.98 17.52 17.81
N GLY A 357 -16.97 16.75 17.35
CA GLY A 357 -18.30 17.25 17.04
C GLY A 357 -18.34 18.18 15.82
N GLU A 358 -17.40 17.99 14.88
CA GLU A 358 -17.25 18.81 13.68
C GLU A 358 -17.81 18.07 12.44
N SER A 359 -18.25 18.84 11.46
CA SER A 359 -18.54 18.32 10.13
C SER A 359 -17.24 18.18 9.33
N TYR A 360 -17.21 17.25 8.37
CA TYR A 360 -16.07 17.05 7.48
C TYR A 360 -16.50 17.09 6.02
N ASP A 361 -15.55 17.40 5.18
CA ASP A 361 -15.66 17.28 3.72
C ASP A 361 -14.57 16.38 3.18
N VAL A 362 -14.93 15.52 2.21
CA VAL A 362 -13.97 14.69 1.47
C VAL A 362 -13.83 15.32 0.08
N PRO A 363 -12.82 16.20 -0.10
CA PRO A 363 -12.69 16.95 -1.33
C PRO A 363 -12.35 16.03 -2.50
N GLU A 364 -12.85 16.37 -3.68
CA GLU A 364 -12.33 15.82 -4.94
C GLU A 364 -10.90 16.29 -5.14
N ILE A 365 -10.03 15.36 -5.53
CA ILE A 365 -8.60 15.60 -5.73
C ILE A 365 -8.23 15.09 -7.12
N ASP A 366 -7.55 15.92 -7.90
CA ASP A 366 -6.89 15.54 -9.14
C ASP A 366 -5.37 15.56 -8.95
N LEU A 367 -4.79 14.38 -8.78
CA LEU A 367 -3.36 14.23 -8.59
C LEU A 367 -2.56 14.37 -9.91
N ASN A 368 -3.19 14.23 -11.07
CA ASN A 368 -2.51 14.38 -12.36
C ASN A 368 -1.96 15.81 -12.56
N THR A 369 -2.61 16.81 -11.95
CA THR A 369 -2.18 18.22 -12.01
C THR A 369 -1.32 18.66 -10.83
N THR A 370 -1.13 17.82 -9.83
CA THR A 370 -0.47 18.21 -8.56
C THR A 370 0.96 18.73 -8.78
N TYR A 371 1.75 18.06 -9.60
CA TYR A 371 3.14 18.44 -9.83
C TYR A 371 3.26 19.82 -10.53
N SER A 372 2.42 20.11 -11.51
CA SER A 372 2.42 21.43 -12.16
C SER A 372 2.04 22.54 -11.18
N ARG A 373 1.00 22.35 -10.37
CA ARG A 373 0.59 23.30 -9.33
C ARG A 373 1.65 23.48 -8.24
N PHE A 374 2.35 22.41 -7.86
CA PHE A 374 3.43 22.46 -6.89
C PHE A 374 4.62 23.27 -7.42
N ILE A 375 5.03 23.02 -8.67
CA ILE A 375 6.13 23.77 -9.33
C ILE A 375 5.76 25.23 -9.50
N GLU A 376 4.53 25.53 -9.87
CA GLU A 376 4.04 26.91 -9.99
C GLU A 376 4.15 27.67 -8.66
N LYS A 377 3.76 27.05 -7.56
CA LYS A 377 3.74 27.66 -6.23
C LYS A 377 5.14 27.76 -5.59
N PHE A 378 5.98 26.73 -5.73
CA PHE A 378 7.23 26.58 -4.96
C PHE A 378 8.51 26.52 -5.81
N GLY A 379 8.38 26.43 -7.14
CA GLY A 379 9.49 26.34 -8.08
C GLY A 379 10.06 24.93 -8.25
N THR A 380 10.83 24.75 -9.32
CA THR A 380 11.39 23.44 -9.71
C THR A 380 12.42 22.89 -8.73
N GLY A 381 13.16 23.76 -8.03
CA GLY A 381 14.17 23.34 -7.05
C GLY A 381 13.57 22.58 -5.88
N ARG A 382 12.40 22.99 -5.42
CA ARG A 382 11.68 22.35 -4.32
C ARG A 382 10.99 21.05 -4.75
N TYR A 383 10.44 21.03 -5.95
CA TYR A 383 9.95 19.78 -6.56
C TYR A 383 11.05 18.72 -6.66
N SER A 384 12.27 19.15 -7.05
CA SER A 384 13.42 18.23 -7.07
C SER A 384 13.80 17.69 -5.70
N SER A 385 13.52 18.38 -4.59
CA SER A 385 13.79 17.85 -3.24
C SER A 385 12.80 16.76 -2.83
N ILE A 386 11.54 16.86 -3.26
CA ILE A 386 10.56 15.77 -3.10
C ILE A 386 10.95 14.53 -3.91
N LEU A 387 11.45 14.74 -5.15
CA LEU A 387 11.90 13.63 -6.01
C LEU A 387 13.27 13.07 -5.66
N ARG A 388 14.16 13.87 -5.03
CA ARG A 388 15.53 13.41 -4.66
C ARG A 388 15.59 12.39 -3.55
N SER A 389 14.50 12.18 -2.85
CA SER A 389 14.36 11.04 -1.96
C SER A 389 14.51 9.71 -2.71
N ILE A 390 14.24 9.67 -4.05
CA ILE A 390 14.44 8.50 -4.91
C ILE A 390 15.90 8.03 -4.95
N ASP A 391 16.87 8.95 -4.89
CA ASP A 391 18.31 8.65 -5.04
C ASP A 391 19.01 8.26 -3.73
N GLY A 392 18.28 8.04 -2.63
CA GLY A 392 18.85 7.72 -1.31
C GLY A 392 19.67 8.85 -0.70
N ARG A 393 19.57 10.07 -1.23
CA ARG A 393 20.19 11.26 -0.66
C ARG A 393 19.22 11.89 0.33
N LYS A 394 19.69 12.16 1.55
CA LYS A 394 18.96 12.88 2.60
C LYS A 394 18.36 14.18 2.04
N GLY A 395 17.16 14.10 1.55
CA GLY A 395 16.39 15.25 1.09
C GLY A 395 15.43 15.61 2.21
N THR A 396 15.77 16.65 2.98
CA THR A 396 14.77 17.32 3.81
C THR A 396 13.75 17.96 2.87
N ILE A 397 12.49 17.59 2.98
CA ILE A 397 11.40 18.43 2.52
C ILE A 397 11.44 19.62 3.46
N ASP A 398 11.81 20.76 2.93
CA ASP A 398 12.28 21.91 3.69
C ASP A 398 11.24 22.43 4.68
N GLN A 399 11.72 22.80 5.86
CA GLN A 399 10.96 23.17 7.05
C GLN A 399 10.31 24.57 6.98
N GLU A 400 10.59 25.34 5.93
CA GLU A 400 10.15 26.74 5.80
C GLU A 400 9.01 26.89 4.79
N LEU A 401 7.84 26.38 5.13
CA LEU A 401 6.57 26.79 4.53
C LEU A 401 5.58 27.24 5.57
#